data_7cda65cf2a2a8ac08815750a2e66b127
#
_entry.id   7cda65cf2a2a8ac08815750a2e66b127
#
_cell.length_a   1.000
_cell.length_b   1.000
_cell.length_c   1.000
_cell.angle_alpha   90.00
_cell.angle_beta   90.00
_cell.angle_gamma   90.00
#
_symmetry.space_group_name_H-M   'P 1'
#
loop_
_entity.id
_entity.type
_entity.pdbx_description
1 polymer ?
#
loop_
_entity_poly.entity_id
_entity_poly.type
_entity_poly.pdbx_seq_one_letter_code
_entity_poly.pdbx_strand_id
1 'polypeptide(L)'
;NDYAIAVALSHHPQLLILDEATGGLDPVVRDEMLDTFLDFVQEEDHSILLSSHITSDLEKVADYITFIHNGKLIMTVSKNDLVYNYAVMRCKENQFLALDPADIIVYRKRDFQIDVLVSDCKAMQRKYKEIVIDHVSVDEFFLLLVRGDHV
;
A
#
# COMPACT_ATOMS: atom_id res chain seq x y z
N ASN A 1 -1.26 -21.74 -12.78
CA ASN A 1 -1.92 -21.24 -11.57
C ASN A 1 -3.44 -21.08 -11.73
N ASP A 2 -3.96 -20.74 -12.92
CA ASP A 2 -5.39 -20.59 -13.17
C ASP A 2 -6.19 -21.84 -12.81
N TYR A 3 -5.62 -23.01 -13.05
CA TYR A 3 -6.25 -24.29 -12.72
C TYR A 3 -6.43 -24.47 -11.19
N ALA A 4 -5.45 -24.06 -10.39
CA ALA A 4 -5.52 -24.16 -8.94
C ALA A 4 -6.60 -23.24 -8.35
N ILE A 5 -6.75 -22.04 -8.92
CA ILE A 5 -7.80 -21.09 -8.50
C ILE A 5 -9.18 -21.58 -8.92
N ALA A 6 -9.33 -22.09 -10.12
CA ALA A 6 -10.58 -22.70 -10.57
C ALA A 6 -11.01 -23.87 -9.67
N VAL A 7 -10.07 -24.72 -9.27
CA VAL A 7 -10.34 -25.81 -8.32
C VAL A 7 -10.75 -25.26 -6.95
N ALA A 8 -10.06 -24.25 -6.43
CA ALA A 8 -10.40 -23.64 -5.14
C ALA A 8 -11.81 -23.04 -5.16
N LEU A 9 -12.18 -22.32 -6.21
CA LEU A 9 -13.51 -21.73 -6.37
C LEU A 9 -14.62 -22.77 -6.57
N SER A 10 -14.33 -23.94 -7.14
CA SER A 10 -15.31 -24.98 -7.39
C SER A 10 -15.94 -25.60 -6.14
N HIS A 11 -15.31 -25.43 -4.99
CA HIS A 11 -15.79 -25.89 -3.69
C HIS A 11 -16.70 -24.90 -2.96
N HIS A 12 -17.06 -23.78 -3.59
CA HIS A 12 -17.87 -22.71 -3.01
C HIS A 12 -17.37 -22.25 -1.61
N PRO A 13 -16.08 -21.87 -1.49
CA PRO A 13 -15.51 -21.45 -0.20
C PRO A 13 -16.05 -20.09 0.22
N GLN A 14 -16.08 -19.84 1.52
CA GLN A 14 -16.28 -18.50 2.07
C GLN A 14 -14.96 -17.75 2.23
N LEU A 15 -13.85 -18.48 2.43
CA LEU A 15 -12.51 -17.92 2.55
C LEU A 15 -11.58 -18.54 1.51
N LEU A 16 -11.00 -17.69 0.66
CA LEU A 16 -9.87 -18.05 -0.21
C LEU A 16 -8.56 -17.62 0.42
N ILE A 17 -7.59 -18.52 0.48
CA ILE A 17 -6.21 -18.21 0.88
C ILE A 17 -5.33 -18.42 -0.33
N LEU A 18 -4.72 -17.36 -0.82
CA LEU A 18 -3.98 -17.31 -2.07
C LEU A 18 -2.56 -16.80 -1.82
N ASP A 19 -1.58 -17.58 -2.20
CA ASP A 19 -0.18 -17.23 -2.09
C ASP A 19 0.40 -16.94 -3.48
N GLU A 20 0.80 -15.67 -3.72
CA GLU A 20 1.37 -15.19 -4.98
C GLU A 20 0.56 -15.61 -6.22
N ALA A 21 -0.77 -15.54 -6.13
CA ALA A 21 -1.68 -16.14 -7.10
C ALA A 21 -1.57 -15.53 -8.51
N THR A 22 -1.19 -14.26 -8.61
CA THR A 22 -1.06 -13.51 -9.86
C THR A 22 0.36 -13.49 -10.42
N GLY A 23 1.32 -14.05 -9.69
CA GLY A 23 2.73 -14.08 -10.09
C GLY A 23 2.96 -14.86 -11.38
N GLY A 24 3.72 -14.26 -12.31
CA GLY A 24 4.09 -14.89 -13.58
C GLY A 24 3.00 -14.91 -14.66
N LEU A 25 1.85 -14.30 -14.40
CA LEU A 25 0.80 -14.13 -15.42
C LEU A 25 1.11 -12.93 -16.32
N ASP A 26 0.66 -13.01 -17.57
CA ASP A 26 0.67 -11.83 -18.42
C ASP A 26 -0.34 -10.77 -17.90
N PRO A 27 -0.16 -9.49 -18.27
CA PRO A 27 -0.97 -8.41 -17.71
C PRO A 27 -2.49 -8.56 -17.93
N VAL A 28 -2.91 -9.13 -19.05
CA VAL A 28 -4.35 -9.28 -19.36
C VAL A 28 -4.96 -10.35 -18.48
N VAL A 29 -4.37 -11.54 -18.43
CA VAL A 29 -4.84 -12.66 -17.59
C VAL A 29 -4.81 -12.25 -16.10
N ARG A 30 -3.79 -11.51 -15.68
CA ARG A 30 -3.71 -10.99 -14.32
C ARG A 30 -4.86 -10.06 -13.99
N ASP A 31 -5.18 -9.13 -14.88
CA ASP A 31 -6.29 -8.19 -14.69
C ASP A 31 -7.65 -8.91 -14.60
N GLU A 32 -7.90 -9.89 -15.47
CA GLU A 32 -9.09 -10.74 -15.42
C GLU A 32 -9.21 -11.53 -14.11
N MET A 33 -8.08 -12.03 -13.60
CA MET A 33 -8.05 -12.73 -12.32
C MET A 33 -8.36 -11.81 -11.14
N LEU A 34 -7.82 -10.60 -11.14
CA LEU A 34 -8.13 -9.59 -10.12
C LEU A 34 -9.61 -9.21 -10.15
N ASP A 35 -10.22 -9.10 -11.32
CA ASP A 35 -11.66 -8.88 -11.46
C ASP A 35 -12.46 -10.05 -10.86
N THR A 36 -12.01 -11.29 -11.09
CA THR A 36 -12.63 -12.49 -10.48
C THR A 36 -12.57 -12.42 -8.94
N PHE A 37 -11.48 -11.95 -8.37
CA PHE A 37 -11.35 -11.76 -6.91
C PHE A 37 -12.32 -10.68 -6.39
N LEU A 38 -12.46 -9.58 -7.12
CA LEU A 38 -13.40 -8.53 -6.78
C LEU A 38 -14.85 -9.02 -6.83
N ASP A 39 -15.20 -9.81 -7.83
CA ASP A 39 -16.53 -10.42 -7.94
C ASP A 39 -16.79 -11.40 -6.79
N PHE A 40 -15.81 -12.23 -6.43
CA PHE A 40 -15.94 -13.18 -5.33
C PHE A 40 -16.26 -12.52 -3.99
N VAL A 41 -15.65 -11.38 -3.68
CA VAL A 41 -15.86 -10.66 -2.41
C VAL A 41 -17.11 -9.77 -2.40
N GLN A 42 -17.93 -9.76 -3.47
CA GLN A 42 -19.22 -9.08 -3.46
C GLN A 42 -20.24 -9.78 -2.54
N GLU A 43 -20.10 -11.09 -2.35
CA GLU A 43 -20.90 -11.83 -1.37
C GLU A 43 -20.44 -11.46 0.05
N GLU A 44 -21.40 -11.11 0.93
CA GLU A 44 -21.10 -10.55 2.28
C GLU A 44 -20.27 -11.48 3.16
N ASP A 45 -20.40 -12.80 2.97
CA ASP A 45 -19.70 -13.81 3.77
C ASP A 45 -18.42 -14.33 3.10
N HIS A 46 -18.03 -13.77 1.95
CA HIS A 46 -16.81 -14.14 1.23
C HIS A 46 -15.64 -13.22 1.59
N SER A 47 -14.48 -13.83 1.77
CA SER A 47 -13.24 -13.14 2.08
C SER A 47 -12.05 -13.76 1.35
N ILE A 48 -11.04 -12.94 1.06
CA ILE A 48 -9.77 -13.38 0.47
C ILE A 48 -8.62 -12.93 1.37
N LEU A 49 -7.73 -13.86 1.69
CA LEU A 49 -6.40 -13.56 2.20
C LEU A 49 -5.38 -13.81 1.09
N LEU A 50 -4.83 -12.74 0.55
CA LEU A 50 -3.92 -12.76 -0.59
C LEU A 50 -2.53 -12.30 -0.17
N SER A 51 -1.49 -13.11 -0.41
CA SER A 51 -0.11 -12.64 -0.41
C SER A 51 0.31 -12.21 -1.83
N SER A 52 1.00 -11.11 -1.94
CA SER A 52 1.58 -10.64 -3.21
C SER A 52 2.74 -9.69 -2.97
N HIS A 53 3.75 -9.74 -3.85
CA HIS A 53 4.79 -8.73 -3.95
C HIS A 53 4.49 -7.70 -5.06
N ILE A 54 3.37 -7.87 -5.77
CA ILE A 54 2.91 -6.96 -6.82
C ILE A 54 1.97 -5.93 -6.20
N THR A 55 2.51 -4.78 -5.85
CA THR A 55 1.80 -3.73 -5.11
C THR A 55 0.60 -3.15 -5.86
N SER A 56 0.67 -3.08 -7.19
CA SER A 56 -0.45 -2.64 -8.03
C SER A 56 -1.67 -3.55 -7.94
N ASP A 57 -1.48 -4.85 -7.73
CA ASP A 57 -2.59 -5.79 -7.52
C ASP A 57 -3.30 -5.49 -6.20
N LEU A 58 -2.53 -5.23 -5.15
CA LEU A 58 -3.07 -4.85 -3.84
C LEU A 58 -3.81 -3.52 -3.89
N GLU A 59 -3.30 -2.54 -4.64
CA GLU A 59 -3.99 -1.26 -4.85
C GLU A 59 -5.35 -1.45 -5.54
N LYS A 60 -5.46 -2.43 -6.43
CA LYS A 60 -6.71 -2.74 -7.13
C LYS A 60 -7.74 -3.46 -6.24
N VAL A 61 -7.33 -4.48 -5.48
CA VAL A 61 -8.29 -5.43 -4.88
C VAL A 61 -8.36 -5.39 -3.35
N ALA A 62 -7.36 -4.87 -2.65
CA ALA A 62 -7.31 -4.96 -1.20
C ALA A 62 -8.21 -3.93 -0.51
N ASP A 63 -8.87 -4.33 0.57
CA ASP A 63 -9.50 -3.43 1.53
C ASP A 63 -8.52 -3.03 2.64
N TYR A 64 -7.69 -4.00 3.08
CA TYR A 64 -6.63 -3.82 4.07
C TYR A 64 -5.32 -4.38 3.54
N ILE A 65 -4.23 -3.73 3.86
CA ILE A 65 -2.88 -4.16 3.49
C ILE A 65 -2.05 -4.32 4.76
N THR A 66 -1.46 -5.50 4.90
CA THR A 66 -0.53 -5.82 5.99
C THR A 66 0.88 -5.95 5.42
N PHE A 67 1.80 -5.17 5.94
CA PHE A 67 3.21 -5.19 5.55
C PHE A 67 4.00 -6.10 6.49
N ILE A 68 4.74 -7.04 5.88
CA ILE A 68 5.64 -7.97 6.58
C ILE A 68 7.04 -7.79 6.03
N HIS A 69 8.02 -7.70 6.92
CA HIS A 69 9.44 -7.60 6.55
C HIS A 69 10.30 -8.34 7.56
N ASN A 70 11.24 -9.16 7.06
CA ASN A 70 12.14 -9.96 7.90
C ASN A 70 11.42 -10.76 9.01
N GLY A 71 10.29 -11.38 8.66
CA GLY A 71 9.49 -12.18 9.59
C GLY A 71 8.72 -11.39 10.65
N LYS A 72 8.66 -10.06 10.52
CA LYS A 72 7.92 -9.19 11.44
C LYS A 72 6.77 -8.50 10.73
N LEU A 73 5.65 -8.41 11.42
CA LEU A 73 4.54 -7.54 11.01
C LEU A 73 4.96 -6.09 11.27
N ILE A 74 4.99 -5.28 10.21
CA ILE A 74 5.36 -3.87 10.29
C ILE A 74 4.14 -3.02 10.61
N MET A 75 3.07 -3.17 9.82
CA MET A 75 1.86 -2.38 9.94
C MET A 75 0.72 -3.03 9.17
N THR A 76 -0.51 -2.81 9.65
CA THR A 76 -1.74 -3.03 8.89
C THR A 76 -2.45 -1.70 8.70
N VAL A 77 -2.87 -1.40 7.48
CA VAL A 77 -3.54 -0.15 7.13
C VAL A 77 -4.68 -0.42 6.16
N SER A 78 -5.78 0.32 6.28
CA SER A 78 -6.80 0.29 5.24
C SER A 78 -6.27 0.93 3.96
N LYS A 79 -6.64 0.37 2.81
CA LYS A 79 -6.24 0.95 1.52
C LYS A 79 -6.76 2.39 1.38
N ASN A 80 -7.97 2.67 1.86
CA ASN A 80 -8.52 4.03 1.82
C ASN A 80 -7.69 5.02 2.61
N ASP A 81 -7.24 4.67 3.82
CA ASP A 81 -6.34 5.53 4.59
C ASP A 81 -5.01 5.74 3.86
N LEU A 82 -4.44 4.69 3.31
CA LEU A 82 -3.18 4.77 2.59
C LEU A 82 -3.28 5.70 1.38
N VAL A 83 -4.35 5.60 0.61
CA VAL A 83 -4.54 6.36 -0.64
C VAL A 83 -4.95 7.81 -0.37
N TYR A 84 -5.82 8.06 0.62
CA TYR A 84 -6.43 9.37 0.81
C TYR A 84 -5.85 10.19 1.97
N ASN A 85 -5.34 9.55 3.01
CA ASN A 85 -4.87 10.23 4.20
C ASN A 85 -3.35 10.32 4.27
N TYR A 86 -2.64 9.23 3.98
CA TYR A 86 -1.19 9.27 3.92
C TYR A 86 -0.68 10.01 2.68
N ALA A 87 0.44 10.68 2.84
CA ALA A 87 1.10 11.40 1.75
C ALA A 87 2.60 11.47 1.99
N VAL A 88 3.34 11.88 0.96
CA VAL A 88 4.78 12.14 1.04
C VAL A 88 5.04 13.61 0.76
N MET A 89 5.64 14.31 1.68
CA MET A 89 6.16 15.66 1.47
C MET A 89 7.54 15.58 0.84
N ARG A 90 7.75 16.29 -0.25
CA ARG A 90 9.02 16.38 -0.99
C ARG A 90 9.73 17.65 -0.53
N CYS A 91 10.63 17.51 0.45
CA CYS A 91 11.27 18.65 1.10
C CYS A 91 12.68 18.90 0.58
N LYS A 92 13.05 20.18 0.50
CA LYS A 92 14.45 20.61 0.55
C LYS A 92 14.94 20.55 1.99
N GLU A 93 16.25 20.59 2.20
CA GLU A 93 16.80 20.48 3.55
C GLU A 93 16.31 21.58 4.51
N ASN A 94 16.26 22.83 4.05
CA ASN A 94 15.74 23.95 4.84
C ASN A 94 14.24 23.80 5.18
N GLN A 95 13.45 23.23 4.27
CA GLN A 95 12.03 22.94 4.50
C GLN A 95 11.87 21.82 5.53
N PHE A 96 12.67 20.76 5.43
CA PHE A 96 12.65 19.65 6.38
C PHE A 96 12.98 20.10 7.80
N LEU A 97 14.01 20.93 7.96
CA LEU A 97 14.43 21.47 9.26
C LEU A 97 13.35 22.36 9.91
N ALA A 98 12.47 22.95 9.12
CA ALA A 98 11.36 23.78 9.58
C ALA A 98 10.08 23.00 9.89
N LEU A 99 10.05 21.68 9.65
CA LEU A 99 8.88 20.85 9.95
C LEU A 99 8.72 20.66 11.46
N ASP A 100 7.48 20.57 11.90
CA ASP A 100 7.17 20.07 13.24
C ASP A 100 7.50 18.56 13.28
N PRO A 101 8.37 18.10 14.20
CA PRO A 101 8.68 16.68 14.34
C PRO A 101 7.45 15.79 14.56
N ALA A 102 6.39 16.32 15.17
CA ALA A 102 5.14 15.59 15.41
C ALA A 102 4.38 15.22 14.11
N ASP A 103 4.65 15.93 13.02
CA ASP A 103 4.03 15.64 11.71
C ASP A 103 4.78 14.56 10.93
N ILE A 104 5.98 14.19 11.34
CA ILE A 104 6.87 13.26 10.64
C ILE A 104 6.66 11.84 11.17
N ILE A 105 6.23 10.92 10.32
CA ILE A 105 6.19 9.50 10.67
C ILE A 105 7.59 8.89 10.50
N VAL A 106 8.11 8.97 9.29
CA VAL A 106 9.47 8.59 8.90
C VAL A 106 9.91 9.50 7.77
N TYR A 107 11.22 9.61 7.57
CA TYR A 107 11.77 10.34 6.44
C TYR A 107 12.92 9.58 5.80
N ARG A 108 13.21 9.89 4.55
CA ARG A 108 14.34 9.34 3.82
C ARG A 108 15.07 10.43 3.06
N LYS A 109 16.36 10.60 3.39
CA LYS A 109 17.22 11.52 2.65
C LYS A 109 17.65 10.92 1.34
N ARG A 110 17.52 11.70 0.27
CA ARG A 110 18.08 11.46 -1.05
C ARG A 110 19.05 12.59 -1.40
N ASP A 111 19.75 12.51 -2.53
CA ASP A 111 20.81 13.46 -2.86
C ASP A 111 20.38 14.94 -2.81
N PHE A 112 19.17 15.25 -3.30
CA PHE A 112 18.66 16.62 -3.40
C PHE A 112 17.29 16.84 -2.76
N GLN A 113 16.75 15.81 -2.11
CA GLN A 113 15.38 15.80 -1.62
C GLN A 113 15.27 14.94 -0.36
N ILE A 114 14.39 15.35 0.53
CA ILE A 114 14.00 14.54 1.69
C ILE A 114 12.53 14.19 1.55
N ASP A 115 12.24 12.89 1.45
CA ASP A 115 10.89 12.37 1.39
C ASP A 115 10.39 12.11 2.80
N VAL A 116 9.27 12.72 3.17
CA VAL A 116 8.70 12.67 4.53
C VAL A 116 7.30 12.06 4.47
N LEU A 117 7.11 10.91 5.13
CA LEU A 117 5.80 10.29 5.25
C LEU A 117 4.98 10.98 6.33
N VAL A 118 3.77 11.37 5.99
CA VAL A 118 2.81 12.04 6.87
C VAL A 118 1.44 11.35 6.84
N SER A 119 0.65 11.48 7.91
CA SER A 119 -0.61 10.75 8.08
C SER A 119 -1.86 11.52 7.67
N ASP A 120 -1.78 12.83 7.50
CA ASP A 120 -2.93 13.69 7.16
C ASP A 120 -2.57 14.63 6.02
N CYS A 121 -2.80 14.17 4.81
CA CYS A 121 -2.50 14.91 3.58
C CYS A 121 -3.15 16.30 3.57
N LYS A 122 -4.43 16.39 3.93
CA LYS A 122 -5.19 17.66 3.88
C LYS A 122 -4.70 18.65 4.93
N ALA A 123 -4.41 18.20 6.14
CA ALA A 123 -3.86 19.05 7.19
C ALA A 123 -2.47 19.56 6.81
N MET A 124 -1.62 18.69 6.25
CA MET A 124 -0.27 19.05 5.80
C MET A 124 -0.29 20.05 4.65
N GLN A 125 -1.20 19.89 3.68
CA GLN A 125 -1.40 20.84 2.57
C GLN A 125 -1.79 22.24 3.07
N ARG A 126 -2.56 22.32 4.15
CA ARG A 126 -2.94 23.61 4.77
C ARG A 126 -1.80 24.23 5.59
N LYS A 127 -1.02 23.39 6.29
CA LYS A 127 0.04 23.82 7.18
C LYS A 127 1.33 24.21 6.43
N TYR A 128 1.69 23.45 5.38
CA TYR A 128 2.94 23.59 4.64
C TYR A 128 2.69 23.92 3.17
N LYS A 129 2.20 25.14 2.89
CA LYS A 129 1.77 25.56 1.56
C LYS A 129 2.86 25.62 0.49
N GLU A 130 4.12 25.75 0.93
CA GLU A 130 5.29 25.87 0.05
C GLU A 130 5.94 24.51 -0.29
N ILE A 131 5.45 23.43 0.31
CA ILE A 131 6.02 22.09 0.15
C ILE A 131 5.15 21.28 -0.82
N VAL A 132 5.78 20.59 -1.76
CA VAL A 132 5.10 19.63 -2.63
C VAL A 132 4.69 18.42 -1.83
N ILE A 133 3.41 18.08 -1.88
CA ILE A 133 2.82 16.93 -1.16
C ILE A 133 2.16 16.03 -2.19
N ASP A 134 2.69 14.81 -2.33
CA ASP A 134 2.21 13.81 -3.27
C ASP A 134 1.45 12.70 -2.54
N HIS A 135 0.51 12.10 -3.24
CA HIS A 135 -0.06 10.83 -2.81
C HIS A 135 1.03 9.76 -2.76
N VAL A 136 0.93 8.86 -1.79
CA VAL A 136 1.88 7.77 -1.63
C VAL A 136 1.33 6.48 -2.27
N SER A 137 2.15 5.79 -3.06
CA SER A 137 1.85 4.44 -3.53
C SER A 137 2.08 3.41 -2.42
N VAL A 138 1.50 2.23 -2.56
CA VAL A 138 1.74 1.11 -1.63
C VAL A 138 3.22 0.77 -1.57
N ASP A 139 3.90 0.77 -2.71
CA ASP A 139 5.33 0.47 -2.83
C ASP A 139 6.20 1.50 -2.07
N GLU A 140 5.95 2.78 -2.31
CA GLU A 140 6.68 3.86 -1.63
C GLU A 140 6.40 3.90 -0.13
N PHE A 141 5.16 3.68 0.28
CA PHE A 141 4.77 3.58 1.68
C PHE A 141 5.57 2.50 2.41
N PHE A 142 5.63 1.32 1.82
CA PHE A 142 6.39 0.20 2.38
C PHE A 142 7.90 0.51 2.46
N LEU A 143 8.48 1.05 1.38
CA LEU A 143 9.90 1.42 1.37
C LEU A 143 10.26 2.46 2.43
N LEU A 144 9.40 3.46 2.64
CA LEU A 144 9.60 4.46 3.69
C LEU A 144 9.52 3.85 5.09
N LEU A 145 8.54 2.95 5.33
CA LEU A 145 8.43 2.27 6.64
C LEU A 145 9.64 1.40 6.96
N VAL A 146 10.20 0.73 5.95
CA VAL A 146 11.30 -0.25 6.13
C VAL A 146 12.68 0.42 6.13
N ARG A 147 12.87 1.47 5.33
CA ARG A 147 14.17 2.12 5.09
C ARG A 147 14.23 3.57 5.54
N GLY A 148 13.15 4.11 6.07
CA GLY A 148 13.12 5.48 6.59
C GLY A 148 13.75 5.59 7.97
N ASP A 149 14.19 6.81 8.29
CA ASP A 149 14.70 7.19 9.59
C ASP A 149 13.58 7.83 10.42
N HIS A 150 13.69 7.73 11.72
CA HIS A 150 12.81 8.41 12.68
C HIS A 150 13.49 9.68 13.21
N VAL A 151 12.69 10.68 13.56
CA VAL A 151 13.17 11.93 14.21
C VAL A 151 13.36 11.69 15.69
#